data_788e8f9ef18f09bae0bac6959dd39a7e
#
_entry.id   788e8f9ef18f09bae0bac6959dd39a7e
#
_cell.length_a   1.000
_cell.length_b   1.000
_cell.length_c   1.000
_cell.angle_alpha   90.00
_cell.angle_beta   90.00
_cell.angle_gamma   90.00
#
_symmetry.space_group_name_H-M   'P 1'
#
loop_
_entity.id
_entity.type
_entity.pdbx_description
1 polymer ?
#
loop_
_entity_poly.entity_id
_entity_poly.type
_entity_poly.pdbx_seq_one_letter_code
_entity_poly.pdbx_strand_id
1 'polypeptide(L)'
;MTDSAMPAVAVLDNYWAPTLSFALSLGRRAIPLHFYGRGAGRWSRYCTRRLSCPPFEDAERFVPWLEQRVCSGEITRLAPTSDIVAYYLALLRHRFPPDVQRSIVPLEEIEQCLIKTRFASACEHAGQAVPAALAPEDPEGALAAAEQLGYPLILKPKSHLAIGTAERGTVVRDRRELLAAFRSYPIVPGQEAIARQYPELRWPLLQRYIPSARRRVYSVSGFKDAQNGIVTAALSVKRWQWPPDTGTSTSQVSSSNATILTAGLAAVDRLLSRGFFELELLVDHSQLLAIDLNPRAFGFMALDLALGNDLPWLWYQSTRQVVTPLTIPKSLPVIEARFSIPHAVGRGILRLFGRRFPAGPSKRHGSAPRSVLPMLGHWSDPLPLIVSNARLLRHPGGLMRPFVAAARQERKAHERAAPSSRTSAGDPGWPAAS
;
A
#
# COMPACT_ATOMS: atom_id res chain seq x y z
N MET A 1 -4.04 -39.91 19.50
CA MET A 1 -3.66 -38.73 18.71
C MET A 1 -3.29 -37.65 19.71
N THR A 2 -2.00 -37.40 19.90
CA THR A 2 -1.51 -36.35 20.80
C THR A 2 -2.01 -34.99 20.26
N ASP A 3 -2.70 -34.26 21.10
CA ASP A 3 -3.17 -32.90 20.89
C ASP A 3 -1.93 -32.00 20.69
N SER A 4 -1.36 -32.01 19.47
CA SER A 4 -0.17 -31.21 19.18
C SER A 4 -0.59 -29.76 19.16
N ALA A 5 -0.17 -29.00 20.16
CA ALA A 5 -0.41 -27.57 20.27
C ALA A 5 -0.17 -26.88 18.93
N MET A 6 -1.11 -26.03 18.52
CA MET A 6 -1.01 -25.30 17.26
C MET A 6 0.26 -24.42 17.25
N PRO A 7 1.12 -24.53 16.22
CA PRO A 7 2.38 -23.77 16.16
C PRO A 7 2.15 -22.26 16.26
N ALA A 8 2.98 -21.61 17.07
CA ALA A 8 2.91 -20.16 17.26
C ALA A 8 3.29 -19.39 15.99
N VAL A 9 2.72 -18.19 15.84
CA VAL A 9 3.02 -17.27 14.77
C VAL A 9 3.73 -16.03 15.33
N ALA A 10 4.92 -15.73 14.82
CA ALA A 10 5.58 -14.48 15.06
C ALA A 10 4.95 -13.37 14.20
N VAL A 11 4.69 -12.22 14.81
CA VAL A 11 4.14 -11.05 14.15
C VAL A 11 5.06 -9.86 14.45
N LEU A 12 5.69 -9.32 13.41
CA LEU A 12 6.46 -8.10 13.55
C LEU A 12 5.51 -6.90 13.51
N ASP A 13 5.42 -6.22 14.64
CA ASP A 13 4.43 -5.15 14.87
C ASP A 13 4.97 -3.79 14.42
N ASN A 14 5.33 -3.69 13.13
CA ASN A 14 5.82 -2.46 12.49
C ASN A 14 4.75 -1.77 11.63
N TYR A 15 3.84 -2.54 11.05
CA TYR A 15 2.72 -2.03 10.24
C TYR A 15 1.40 -2.55 10.81
N TRP A 16 0.75 -1.72 11.57
CA TRP A 16 -0.32 -2.03 12.51
C TRP A 16 -1.61 -2.58 11.89
N ALA A 17 -2.05 -2.15 10.69
CA ALA A 17 -3.33 -2.58 10.12
C ALA A 17 -3.36 -4.10 9.78
N PRO A 18 -2.42 -4.66 9.00
CA PRO A 18 -2.34 -6.09 8.78
C PRO A 18 -2.13 -6.88 10.08
N THR A 19 -1.29 -6.37 10.99
CA THR A 19 -1.01 -6.98 12.30
C THR A 19 -2.28 -7.26 13.08
N LEU A 20 -3.23 -6.31 13.08
CA LEU A 20 -4.52 -6.48 13.77
C LEU A 20 -5.42 -7.49 13.06
N SER A 21 -5.35 -7.62 11.75
CA SER A 21 -6.06 -8.67 11.01
C SER A 21 -5.58 -10.07 11.40
N PHE A 22 -4.26 -10.24 11.54
CA PHE A 22 -3.68 -11.49 12.08
C PHE A 22 -4.13 -11.74 13.52
N ALA A 23 -4.07 -10.74 14.38
CA ALA A 23 -4.51 -10.87 15.77
C ALA A 23 -5.96 -11.34 15.86
N LEU A 24 -6.85 -10.71 15.11
CA LEU A 24 -8.27 -11.03 15.14
C LEU A 24 -8.57 -12.43 14.57
N SER A 25 -8.01 -12.76 13.40
CA SER A 25 -8.26 -14.01 12.72
C SER A 25 -7.71 -15.23 13.47
N LEU A 26 -6.40 -15.21 13.74
CA LEU A 26 -5.71 -16.33 14.36
C LEU A 26 -5.97 -16.42 15.87
N GLY A 27 -6.07 -15.26 16.53
CA GLY A 27 -6.35 -15.22 17.96
C GLY A 27 -7.72 -15.79 18.34
N ARG A 28 -8.76 -15.57 17.52
CA ARG A 28 -10.08 -16.19 17.71
C ARG A 28 -10.05 -17.72 17.63
N ARG A 29 -9.02 -18.28 16.99
CA ARG A 29 -8.78 -19.72 16.87
C ARG A 29 -7.78 -20.24 17.91
N ALA A 30 -7.48 -19.43 18.93
CA ALA A 30 -6.53 -19.76 19.99
C ALA A 30 -5.12 -20.10 19.49
N ILE A 31 -4.73 -19.64 18.29
CA ILE A 31 -3.36 -19.80 17.79
C ILE A 31 -2.46 -18.83 18.55
N PRO A 32 -1.35 -19.31 19.16
CA PRO A 32 -0.44 -18.46 19.91
C PRO A 32 0.21 -17.41 19.01
N LEU A 33 0.13 -16.13 19.41
CA LEU A 33 0.68 -15.00 18.68
C LEU A 33 1.78 -14.31 19.49
N HIS A 34 2.98 -14.32 18.94
CA HIS A 34 4.16 -13.69 19.55
C HIS A 34 4.44 -12.37 18.81
N PHE A 35 4.18 -11.25 19.49
CA PHE A 35 4.39 -9.93 18.90
C PHE A 35 5.77 -9.40 19.22
N TYR A 36 6.54 -9.10 18.17
CA TYR A 36 7.86 -8.49 18.25
C TYR A 36 7.79 -7.01 17.87
N GLY A 37 8.42 -6.14 18.66
CA GLY A 37 8.46 -4.71 18.43
C GLY A 37 7.57 -3.90 19.35
N ARG A 38 7.25 -2.67 18.95
CA ARG A 38 6.57 -1.67 19.78
C ARG A 38 5.25 -1.14 19.22
N GLY A 39 4.69 -1.81 18.24
CA GLY A 39 3.42 -1.43 17.61
C GLY A 39 2.21 -1.55 18.52
N ALA A 40 1.04 -1.24 17.99
CA ALA A 40 -0.21 -1.32 18.75
C ALA A 40 -0.76 -2.75 18.86
N GLY A 41 -0.39 -3.65 17.95
CA GLY A 41 -0.83 -5.03 17.94
C GLY A 41 -0.48 -5.80 19.22
N ARG A 42 0.66 -5.45 19.85
CA ARG A 42 1.05 -6.02 21.14
C ARG A 42 0.04 -5.79 22.28
N TRP A 43 -0.87 -4.85 22.12
CA TRP A 43 -1.95 -4.57 23.07
C TRP A 43 -3.23 -5.35 22.79
N SER A 44 -3.24 -6.15 21.72
CA SER A 44 -4.33 -7.07 21.45
C SER A 44 -4.53 -8.06 22.58
N ARG A 45 -5.79 -8.35 22.90
CA ARG A 45 -6.16 -9.43 23.85
C ARG A 45 -5.67 -10.82 23.39
N TYR A 46 -5.38 -10.96 22.10
CA TYR A 46 -4.90 -12.19 21.48
C TYR A 46 -3.36 -12.31 21.46
N CYS A 47 -2.65 -11.30 21.96
CA CYS A 47 -1.20 -11.35 22.10
C CYS A 47 -0.81 -12.30 23.24
N THR A 48 -0.19 -13.44 22.91
CA THR A 48 0.29 -14.41 23.90
C THR A 48 1.64 -14.02 24.49
N ARG A 49 2.53 -13.48 23.68
CA ARG A 49 3.87 -13.02 24.14
C ARG A 49 4.23 -11.68 23.50
N ARG A 50 4.79 -10.78 24.31
CA ARG A 50 5.32 -9.47 23.89
C ARG A 50 6.84 -9.52 23.96
N LEU A 51 7.48 -9.44 22.80
CA LEU A 51 8.92 -9.65 22.66
C LEU A 51 9.58 -8.43 22.04
N SER A 52 10.89 -8.29 22.28
CA SER A 52 11.70 -7.25 21.66
C SER A 52 12.42 -7.79 20.43
N CYS A 53 12.69 -6.91 19.46
CA CYS A 53 13.54 -7.17 18.31
C CYS A 53 14.34 -5.90 17.98
N PRO A 54 15.45 -6.01 17.23
CA PRO A 54 16.10 -4.86 16.62
C PRO A 54 15.11 -4.09 15.72
N PRO A 55 15.34 -2.81 15.40
CA PRO A 55 14.58 -2.09 14.39
C PRO A 55 14.62 -2.84 13.04
N PHE A 56 13.46 -3.06 12.41
CA PHE A 56 13.40 -3.83 11.15
C PHE A 56 13.99 -3.06 9.97
N GLU A 57 14.11 -1.75 10.10
CA GLU A 57 14.74 -0.85 9.13
C GLU A 57 16.27 -1.01 9.12
N ASP A 58 16.83 -1.47 10.23
CA ASP A 58 18.27 -1.76 10.39
C ASP A 58 18.57 -3.22 9.97
N ALA A 59 18.72 -3.43 8.67
CA ALA A 59 18.94 -4.76 8.10
C ALA A 59 20.18 -5.45 8.66
N GLU A 60 21.25 -4.70 8.95
CA GLU A 60 22.53 -5.25 9.45
C GLU A 60 22.39 -5.89 10.84
N ARG A 61 21.48 -5.37 11.66
CA ARG A 61 21.18 -5.94 12.99
C ARG A 61 20.00 -6.89 12.97
N PHE A 62 18.99 -6.59 12.14
CA PHE A 62 17.74 -7.35 12.14
C PHE A 62 17.88 -8.72 11.47
N VAL A 63 18.54 -8.80 10.30
CA VAL A 63 18.64 -10.06 9.54
C VAL A 63 19.40 -11.14 10.32
N PRO A 64 20.59 -10.90 10.91
CA PRO A 64 21.25 -11.91 11.73
C PRO A 64 20.44 -12.30 12.97
N TRP A 65 19.76 -11.36 13.60
CA TRP A 65 18.86 -11.63 14.72
C TRP A 65 17.72 -12.56 14.32
N LEU A 66 17.06 -12.28 13.19
CA LEU A 66 15.96 -13.10 12.68
C LEU A 66 16.44 -14.50 12.30
N GLU A 67 17.56 -14.58 11.58
CA GLU A 67 18.17 -15.87 11.19
C GLU A 67 18.47 -16.74 12.41
N GLN A 68 19.06 -16.18 13.47
CA GLN A 68 19.32 -16.89 14.72
C GLN A 68 18.03 -17.45 15.33
N ARG A 69 16.94 -16.67 15.36
CA ARG A 69 15.65 -17.09 15.93
C ARG A 69 14.95 -18.17 15.09
N VAL A 70 15.12 -18.10 13.79
CA VAL A 70 14.59 -19.14 12.88
C VAL A 70 15.41 -20.43 13.02
N CYS A 71 16.72 -20.35 13.01
CA CYS A 71 17.61 -21.53 13.15
C CYS A 71 17.47 -22.21 14.53
N SER A 72 17.20 -21.45 15.60
CA SER A 72 16.94 -22.02 16.94
C SER A 72 15.52 -22.63 17.08
N GLY A 73 14.66 -22.47 16.09
CA GLY A 73 13.26 -22.90 16.15
C GLY A 73 12.34 -22.04 17.01
N GLU A 74 12.82 -20.89 17.51
CA GLU A 74 11.98 -19.95 18.27
C GLU A 74 10.92 -19.29 17.34
N ILE A 75 11.30 -19.00 16.11
CA ILE A 75 10.40 -18.49 15.05
C ILE A 75 10.31 -19.55 13.96
N THR A 76 9.24 -20.30 13.95
CA THR A 76 8.95 -21.27 12.88
C THR A 76 8.00 -20.71 11.82
N ARG A 77 7.20 -19.69 12.17
CA ARG A 77 6.25 -19.01 11.29
C ARG A 77 6.30 -17.51 11.54
N LEU A 78 6.47 -16.75 10.49
CA LEU A 78 6.50 -15.27 10.55
C LEU A 78 5.50 -14.70 9.56
N ALA A 79 4.56 -13.90 10.08
CA ALA A 79 3.54 -13.25 9.27
C ALA A 79 4.16 -12.13 8.38
N PRO A 80 3.92 -12.11 7.06
CA PRO A 80 4.45 -11.10 6.15
C PRO A 80 3.63 -9.80 6.23
N THR A 81 3.83 -9.01 7.29
CA THR A 81 3.02 -7.83 7.62
C THR A 81 3.42 -6.55 6.92
N SER A 82 4.56 -6.52 6.23
CA SER A 82 5.05 -5.36 5.46
C SER A 82 6.02 -5.78 4.37
N ASP A 83 6.38 -4.85 3.47
CA ASP A 83 7.30 -5.09 2.36
C ASP A 83 8.66 -5.59 2.86
N ILE A 84 9.22 -4.93 3.87
CA ILE A 84 10.51 -5.30 4.44
C ILE A 84 10.47 -6.68 5.12
N VAL A 85 9.37 -7.02 5.79
CA VAL A 85 9.21 -8.34 6.41
C VAL A 85 9.04 -9.43 5.36
N ALA A 86 8.29 -9.17 4.29
CA ALA A 86 8.17 -10.10 3.17
C ALA A 86 9.52 -10.34 2.47
N TYR A 87 10.31 -9.29 2.32
CA TYR A 87 11.66 -9.37 1.78
C TYR A 87 12.59 -10.23 2.67
N TYR A 88 12.62 -10.02 3.99
CA TYR A 88 13.43 -10.82 4.90
C TYR A 88 12.97 -12.28 4.98
N LEU A 89 11.67 -12.52 4.91
CA LEU A 89 11.13 -13.88 4.80
C LEU A 89 11.65 -14.59 3.53
N ALA A 90 11.62 -13.90 2.41
CA ALA A 90 12.09 -14.43 1.13
C ALA A 90 13.61 -14.69 1.16
N LEU A 91 14.39 -13.76 1.71
CA LEU A 91 15.83 -13.85 1.87
C LEU A 91 16.23 -15.07 2.72
N LEU A 92 15.53 -15.30 3.82
CA LEU A 92 15.80 -16.39 4.76
C LEU A 92 14.91 -17.63 4.51
N ARG A 93 14.21 -17.72 3.37
CA ARG A 93 13.26 -18.80 3.07
C ARG A 93 13.83 -20.19 3.31
N HIS A 94 15.08 -20.43 2.91
CA HIS A 94 15.77 -21.70 3.06
C HIS A 94 16.05 -22.12 4.51
N ARG A 95 15.93 -21.20 5.48
CA ARG A 95 16.11 -21.44 6.92
C ARG A 95 14.84 -21.91 7.62
N PHE A 96 13.66 -21.65 7.01
CA PHE A 96 12.37 -22.06 7.57
C PHE A 96 12.11 -23.57 7.35
N PRO A 97 11.21 -24.17 8.17
CA PRO A 97 10.76 -25.54 7.94
C PRO A 97 10.19 -25.75 6.53
N PRO A 98 10.37 -26.93 5.90
CA PRO A 98 9.94 -27.17 4.52
C PRO A 98 8.44 -26.94 4.26
N ASP A 99 7.60 -27.24 5.25
CA ASP A 99 6.16 -26.98 5.17
C ASP A 99 5.84 -25.49 5.15
N VAL A 100 6.61 -24.67 5.85
CA VAL A 100 6.48 -23.20 5.88
C VAL A 100 7.05 -22.56 4.61
N GLN A 101 8.15 -23.08 4.07
CA GLN A 101 8.75 -22.58 2.83
C GLN A 101 7.76 -22.51 1.67
N ARG A 102 6.74 -23.39 1.65
CA ARG A 102 5.69 -23.38 0.62
C ARG A 102 4.87 -22.09 0.61
N SER A 103 4.66 -21.48 1.78
CA SER A 103 3.87 -20.26 1.92
C SER A 103 4.67 -18.98 1.73
N ILE A 104 6.01 -19.08 1.66
CA ILE A 104 6.89 -17.93 1.49
C ILE A 104 7.11 -17.68 0.01
N VAL A 105 6.81 -16.47 -0.43
CA VAL A 105 7.04 -16.01 -1.80
C VAL A 105 8.55 -16.03 -2.09
N PRO A 106 9.01 -16.54 -3.26
CA PRO A 106 10.42 -16.53 -3.65
C PRO A 106 10.99 -15.11 -3.70
N LEU A 107 12.30 -14.98 -3.44
CA LEU A 107 12.98 -13.67 -3.40
C LEU A 107 12.87 -12.92 -4.72
N GLU A 108 13.02 -13.62 -5.84
CA GLU A 108 12.91 -13.05 -7.19
C GLU A 108 11.52 -12.44 -7.43
N GLU A 109 10.45 -13.10 -6.98
CA GLU A 109 9.08 -12.59 -7.10
C GLU A 109 8.82 -11.41 -6.16
N ILE A 110 9.41 -11.42 -4.95
CA ILE A 110 9.37 -10.28 -4.02
C ILE A 110 10.04 -9.07 -4.64
N GLU A 111 11.26 -9.22 -5.18
CA GLU A 111 11.98 -8.15 -5.86
C GLU A 111 11.22 -7.65 -7.09
N GLN A 112 10.68 -8.55 -7.88
CA GLN A 112 9.83 -8.24 -9.03
C GLN A 112 8.62 -7.38 -8.62
N CYS A 113 7.97 -7.69 -7.52
CA CYS A 113 6.81 -6.94 -7.05
C CYS A 113 7.20 -5.61 -6.41
N LEU A 114 8.27 -5.58 -5.60
CA LEU A 114 8.62 -4.42 -4.79
C LEU A 114 9.50 -3.39 -5.50
N ILE A 115 10.18 -3.75 -6.59
CA ILE A 115 11.00 -2.83 -7.41
C ILE A 115 10.22 -2.45 -8.66
N LYS A 116 9.78 -1.22 -8.75
CA LYS A 116 8.79 -0.75 -9.76
C LYS A 116 9.26 -0.90 -11.22
N THR A 117 10.57 -0.83 -11.48
CA THR A 117 11.12 -1.10 -12.81
C THR A 117 11.01 -2.58 -13.17
N ARG A 118 11.31 -3.47 -12.21
CA ARG A 118 11.15 -4.93 -12.39
C ARG A 118 9.69 -5.31 -12.50
N PHE A 119 8.82 -4.68 -11.70
CA PHE A 119 7.37 -4.86 -11.78
C PHE A 119 6.82 -4.47 -13.16
N ALA A 120 7.24 -3.32 -13.69
CA ALA A 120 6.81 -2.89 -15.02
C ALA A 120 7.23 -3.88 -16.11
N SER A 121 8.49 -4.34 -16.08
CA SER A 121 8.99 -5.36 -17.01
C SER A 121 8.22 -6.69 -16.90
N ALA A 122 7.95 -7.15 -15.68
CA ALA A 122 7.17 -8.36 -15.47
C ALA A 122 5.72 -8.22 -15.96
N CYS A 123 5.10 -7.07 -15.74
CA CYS A 123 3.77 -6.76 -16.30
C CYS A 123 3.78 -6.79 -17.83
N GLU A 124 4.79 -6.21 -18.47
CA GLU A 124 4.95 -6.22 -19.92
C GLU A 124 5.03 -7.65 -20.47
N HIS A 125 5.88 -8.50 -19.88
CA HIS A 125 5.98 -9.92 -20.23
C HIS A 125 4.67 -10.69 -20.00
N ALA A 126 3.92 -10.28 -18.98
CA ALA A 126 2.60 -10.85 -18.68
C ALA A 126 1.47 -10.27 -19.56
N GLY A 127 1.75 -9.33 -20.46
CA GLY A 127 0.73 -8.65 -21.28
C GLY A 127 -0.18 -7.73 -20.47
N GLN A 128 0.27 -7.27 -19.27
CA GLN A 128 -0.46 -6.35 -18.40
C GLN A 128 0.07 -4.93 -18.61
N ALA A 129 -0.81 -4.02 -19.02
CA ALA A 129 -0.42 -2.62 -19.17
C ALA A 129 -0.08 -1.95 -17.85
N VAL A 130 0.92 -1.05 -17.89
CA VAL A 130 1.37 -0.18 -16.79
C VAL A 130 1.40 1.27 -17.26
N PRO A 131 1.37 2.27 -16.36
CA PRO A 131 1.59 3.66 -16.74
C PRO A 131 2.99 3.86 -17.33
N ALA A 132 3.10 4.64 -18.40
CA ALA A 132 4.41 4.98 -18.98
C ALA A 132 5.31 5.62 -17.93
N ALA A 133 6.52 5.08 -17.78
CA ALA A 133 7.49 5.49 -16.76
C ALA A 133 8.92 5.31 -17.27
N LEU A 134 9.82 6.19 -16.79
CA LEU A 134 11.26 6.14 -17.05
C LEU A 134 12.03 6.26 -15.73
N ALA A 135 13.20 5.67 -15.67
CA ALA A 135 14.01 5.57 -14.46
C ALA A 135 15.38 6.26 -14.63
N PRO A 136 15.42 7.61 -14.73
CA PRO A 136 16.67 8.33 -14.88
C PRO A 136 17.58 8.17 -13.66
N GLU A 137 18.89 8.31 -13.89
CA GLU A 137 19.93 8.15 -12.86
C GLU A 137 20.62 9.46 -12.50
N ASP A 138 20.28 10.55 -13.19
CA ASP A 138 20.81 11.90 -12.97
C ASP A 138 19.79 12.99 -13.37
N PRO A 139 20.05 14.27 -13.04
CA PRO A 139 19.14 15.36 -13.38
C PRO A 139 18.98 15.61 -14.89
N GLU A 140 20.00 15.33 -15.72
CA GLU A 140 19.95 15.52 -17.18
C GLU A 140 19.07 14.43 -17.81
N GLY A 141 19.25 13.17 -17.40
CA GLY A 141 18.38 12.07 -17.77
C GLY A 141 16.93 12.28 -17.31
N ALA A 142 16.73 12.93 -16.15
CA ALA A 142 15.39 13.27 -15.68
C ALA A 142 14.70 14.30 -16.60
N LEU A 143 15.45 15.27 -17.15
CA LEU A 143 14.90 16.23 -18.11
C LEU A 143 14.56 15.55 -19.44
N ALA A 144 15.46 14.72 -19.97
CA ALA A 144 15.20 13.95 -21.20
C ALA A 144 13.98 13.03 -21.04
N ALA A 145 13.86 12.34 -19.90
CA ALA A 145 12.70 11.52 -19.59
C ALA A 145 11.40 12.34 -19.52
N ALA A 146 11.46 13.57 -18.98
CA ALA A 146 10.31 14.46 -18.92
C ALA A 146 9.86 14.96 -20.28
N GLU A 147 10.77 15.18 -21.22
CA GLU A 147 10.45 15.54 -22.62
C GLU A 147 9.71 14.40 -23.32
N GLN A 148 10.08 13.15 -23.05
CA GLN A 148 9.40 11.97 -23.63
C GLN A 148 8.03 11.72 -23.02
N LEU A 149 7.90 11.84 -21.69
CA LEU A 149 6.66 11.50 -20.97
C LEU A 149 5.62 12.64 -20.98
N GLY A 150 6.07 13.89 -21.08
CA GLY A 150 5.23 15.10 -20.99
C GLY A 150 4.78 15.40 -19.56
N TYR A 151 4.59 16.70 -19.26
CA TYR A 151 4.07 17.14 -17.97
C TYR A 151 2.52 17.13 -17.94
N PRO A 152 1.89 16.94 -16.77
CA PRO A 152 2.50 16.70 -15.45
C PRO A 152 3.02 15.28 -15.29
N LEU A 153 4.07 15.14 -14.46
CA LEU A 153 4.68 13.86 -14.08
C LEU A 153 4.53 13.60 -12.58
N ILE A 154 4.73 12.36 -12.21
CA ILE A 154 4.81 11.95 -10.82
C ILE A 154 6.18 11.32 -10.56
N LEU A 155 6.92 11.85 -9.58
CA LEU A 155 8.12 11.23 -9.04
C LEU A 155 7.71 10.23 -7.98
N LYS A 156 8.16 8.99 -8.09
CA LYS A 156 7.90 7.93 -7.12
C LYS A 156 9.20 7.27 -6.69
N PRO A 157 9.29 6.77 -5.44
CA PRO A 157 10.34 5.85 -5.08
C PRO A 157 10.25 4.61 -5.99
N LYS A 158 11.41 4.10 -6.42
CA LYS A 158 11.48 2.86 -7.21
C LYS A 158 11.12 1.63 -6.37
N SER A 159 11.28 1.71 -5.04
CA SER A 159 10.88 0.63 -4.12
C SER A 159 10.56 1.18 -2.73
N HIS A 160 9.72 0.48 -2.00
CA HIS A 160 9.45 0.75 -0.58
C HIS A 160 10.49 0.12 0.37
N LEU A 161 11.39 -0.70 -0.15
CA LEU A 161 12.47 -1.30 0.63
C LEU A 161 13.54 -0.28 1.05
N ALA A 162 13.86 0.69 0.19
CA ALA A 162 14.94 1.64 0.39
C ALA A 162 14.48 3.02 0.91
N ILE A 163 13.19 3.23 1.18
CA ILE A 163 12.64 4.56 1.46
C ILE A 163 11.69 4.50 2.64
N GLY A 164 11.90 5.42 3.58
CA GLY A 164 10.97 5.64 4.67
C GLY A 164 9.58 6.02 4.15
N THR A 165 8.58 5.63 4.89
CA THR A 165 7.16 5.63 4.51
C THR A 165 6.53 7.00 4.25
N ALA A 166 7.29 8.11 4.35
CA ALA A 166 6.73 9.46 4.35
C ALA A 166 6.34 10.00 2.98
N GLU A 167 7.05 9.64 1.89
CA GLU A 167 6.80 10.20 0.57
C GLU A 167 6.52 9.11 -0.46
N ARG A 168 5.24 8.99 -0.85
CA ARG A 168 4.79 8.01 -1.84
C ARG A 168 4.83 8.51 -3.28
N GLY A 169 5.06 9.80 -3.47
CA GLY A 169 5.19 10.41 -4.78
C GLY A 169 4.93 11.92 -4.76
N THR A 170 5.57 12.62 -5.67
CA THR A 170 5.45 14.08 -5.84
C THR A 170 5.02 14.39 -7.27
N VAL A 171 3.90 15.10 -7.43
CA VAL A 171 3.48 15.58 -8.76
C VAL A 171 4.26 16.82 -9.11
N VAL A 172 4.92 16.81 -10.28
CA VAL A 172 5.66 17.92 -10.85
C VAL A 172 5.04 18.36 -12.18
N ARG A 173 4.97 19.67 -12.42
CA ARG A 173 4.22 20.27 -13.52
C ARG A 173 5.10 20.95 -14.54
N ASP A 174 6.35 21.18 -14.18
CA ASP A 174 7.31 21.87 -15.02
C ASP A 174 8.76 21.43 -14.70
N ARG A 175 9.70 21.87 -15.55
CA ARG A 175 11.14 21.59 -15.42
C ARG A 175 11.71 22.02 -14.07
N ARG A 176 11.25 23.16 -13.52
CA ARG A 176 11.76 23.70 -12.25
C ARG A 176 11.33 22.83 -11.08
N GLU A 177 10.03 22.45 -11.04
CA GLU A 177 9.51 21.55 -10.01
C GLU A 177 10.19 20.17 -10.08
N LEU A 178 10.41 19.66 -11.29
CA LEU A 178 11.11 18.40 -11.53
C LEU A 178 12.51 18.41 -10.95
N LEU A 179 13.35 19.37 -11.35
CA LEU A 179 14.75 19.45 -10.90
C LEU A 179 14.85 19.65 -9.38
N ALA A 180 13.97 20.48 -8.79
CA ALA A 180 13.93 20.68 -7.35
C ALA A 180 13.59 19.39 -6.61
N ALA A 181 12.56 18.66 -7.05
CA ALA A 181 12.14 17.41 -6.43
C ALA A 181 13.18 16.30 -6.64
N PHE A 182 13.77 16.20 -7.83
CA PHE A 182 14.73 15.16 -8.17
C PHE A 182 16.03 15.29 -7.37
N ARG A 183 16.57 16.52 -7.25
CA ARG A 183 17.80 16.80 -6.47
C ARG A 183 17.62 16.66 -4.98
N SER A 184 16.41 16.89 -4.47
CA SER A 184 16.08 16.75 -3.06
C SER A 184 15.55 15.36 -2.70
N TYR A 185 15.67 14.39 -3.60
CA TYR A 185 15.16 13.04 -3.37
C TYR A 185 15.84 12.40 -2.16
N PRO A 186 15.10 12.01 -1.13
CA PRO A 186 15.71 11.58 0.12
C PRO A 186 16.26 10.15 0.03
N ILE A 187 17.51 9.99 0.48
CA ILE A 187 18.02 8.68 0.93
C ILE A 187 17.72 8.60 2.42
N VAL A 188 16.93 7.61 2.84
CA VAL A 188 16.55 7.49 4.24
C VAL A 188 17.64 6.82 5.05
N PRO A 189 18.09 7.43 6.16
CA PRO A 189 19.03 6.81 7.09
C PRO A 189 18.53 5.43 7.57
N GLY A 190 19.44 4.47 7.66
CA GLY A 190 19.16 3.08 8.08
C GLY A 190 18.80 2.12 6.93
N GLN A 191 18.76 2.59 5.70
CA GLN A 191 18.52 1.75 4.51
C GLN A 191 19.73 1.67 3.57
N GLU A 192 20.89 2.08 4.03
CA GLU A 192 22.12 2.10 3.27
C GLU A 192 22.52 0.69 2.81
N ALA A 193 22.25 -0.35 3.59
CA ALA A 193 22.51 -1.73 3.22
C ALA A 193 21.71 -2.17 2.00
N ILE A 194 20.40 -1.85 1.98
CA ILE A 194 19.51 -2.13 0.84
C ILE A 194 19.92 -1.28 -0.37
N ALA A 195 20.24 0.00 -0.16
CA ALA A 195 20.68 0.89 -1.23
C ALA A 195 22.03 0.46 -1.84
N ARG A 196 22.91 -0.18 -1.07
CA ARG A 196 24.14 -0.80 -1.60
C ARG A 196 23.86 -2.05 -2.42
N GLN A 197 22.89 -2.86 -2.00
CA GLN A 197 22.51 -4.08 -2.71
C GLN A 197 21.75 -3.77 -4.02
N TYR A 198 20.97 -2.66 -4.03
CA TYR A 198 20.17 -2.21 -5.17
C TYR A 198 20.50 -0.75 -5.49
N PRO A 199 21.65 -0.46 -6.16
CA PRO A 199 22.08 0.91 -6.46
C PRO A 199 21.07 1.69 -7.31
N GLU A 200 20.30 0.98 -8.14
CA GLU A 200 19.25 1.55 -8.97
C GLU A 200 18.12 2.24 -8.17
N LEU A 201 17.97 1.91 -6.88
CA LEU A 201 16.96 2.53 -6.01
C LEU A 201 17.31 3.94 -5.55
N ARG A 202 18.55 4.38 -5.80
CA ARG A 202 19.06 5.70 -5.39
C ARG A 202 18.23 6.87 -5.94
N TRP A 203 17.73 6.75 -7.17
CA TRP A 203 17.00 7.78 -7.86
C TRP A 203 15.53 7.43 -8.04
N PRO A 204 14.61 8.43 -8.11
CA PRO A 204 13.20 8.16 -8.28
C PRO A 204 12.85 7.66 -9.67
N LEU A 205 11.67 7.05 -9.78
CA LEU A 205 10.99 6.79 -11.04
C LEU A 205 10.20 8.03 -11.46
N LEU A 206 10.29 8.43 -12.72
CA LEU A 206 9.38 9.38 -13.34
C LEU A 206 8.26 8.61 -14.04
N GLN A 207 7.03 8.96 -13.75
CA GLN A 207 5.85 8.31 -14.32
C GLN A 207 4.87 9.37 -14.83
N ARG A 208 4.22 9.11 -15.97
CA ARG A 208 3.15 9.97 -16.45
C ARG A 208 2.04 10.08 -15.41
N TYR A 209 1.65 11.31 -15.10
CA TYR A 209 0.54 11.55 -14.19
C TYR A 209 -0.80 11.25 -14.87
N ILE A 210 -1.62 10.45 -14.22
CA ILE A 210 -2.93 10.05 -14.73
C ILE A 210 -4.00 10.59 -13.78
N PRO A 211 -4.79 11.60 -14.19
CA PRO A 211 -5.77 12.26 -13.32
C PRO A 211 -6.84 11.33 -12.74
N SER A 212 -7.17 10.24 -13.45
CA SER A 212 -8.15 9.25 -12.98
C SER A 212 -7.69 8.49 -11.71
N ALA A 213 -6.38 8.52 -11.37
CA ALA A 213 -5.83 7.97 -10.13
C ALA A 213 -6.48 8.54 -8.86
N ARG A 214 -7.08 9.69 -8.92
CA ARG A 214 -7.83 10.28 -7.80
C ARG A 214 -9.10 9.49 -7.43
N ARG A 215 -9.68 8.70 -8.35
CA ARG A 215 -11.04 8.16 -8.19
C ARG A 215 -11.24 6.75 -8.75
N ARG A 216 -10.27 6.20 -9.47
CA ARG A 216 -10.44 4.96 -10.23
C ARG A 216 -9.30 3.97 -9.98
N VAL A 217 -8.85 3.88 -8.73
CA VAL A 217 -7.89 2.86 -8.32
C VAL A 217 -8.67 1.75 -7.64
N TYR A 218 -8.56 0.57 -8.19
CA TYR A 218 -9.13 -0.66 -7.67
C TYR A 218 -8.03 -1.51 -7.07
N SER A 219 -8.36 -2.29 -6.05
CA SER A 219 -7.48 -3.32 -5.48
C SER A 219 -8.14 -4.67 -5.67
N VAL A 220 -7.46 -5.58 -6.36
CA VAL A 220 -7.78 -7.02 -6.41
C VAL A 220 -6.90 -7.67 -5.34
N SER A 221 -7.52 -8.13 -4.27
CA SER A 221 -6.86 -8.70 -3.10
C SER A 221 -7.24 -10.16 -2.89
N GLY A 222 -6.35 -10.94 -2.25
CA GLY A 222 -6.64 -12.33 -1.99
C GLY A 222 -5.45 -13.15 -1.53
N PHE A 223 -5.57 -14.45 -1.71
CA PHE A 223 -4.54 -15.44 -1.36
C PHE A 223 -4.38 -16.48 -2.48
N LYS A 224 -3.13 -16.80 -2.82
CA LYS A 224 -2.76 -17.82 -3.80
C LYS A 224 -1.99 -18.95 -3.12
N ASP A 225 -2.42 -20.18 -3.29
CA ASP A 225 -1.70 -21.38 -2.88
C ASP A 225 -0.73 -21.81 -4.00
N ALA A 226 0.43 -22.34 -3.62
CA ALA A 226 1.48 -22.72 -4.57
C ALA A 226 1.08 -23.87 -5.51
N GLN A 227 0.14 -24.72 -5.13
CA GLN A 227 -0.29 -25.88 -5.90
C GLN A 227 -1.67 -25.66 -6.54
N ASN A 228 -2.59 -25.06 -5.80
CA ASN A 228 -3.98 -24.92 -6.22
C ASN A 228 -4.30 -23.56 -6.86
N GLY A 229 -3.32 -22.66 -6.98
CA GLY A 229 -3.55 -21.34 -7.57
C GLY A 229 -4.35 -20.40 -6.66
N ILE A 230 -5.17 -19.54 -7.22
CA ILE A 230 -5.95 -18.54 -6.47
C ILE A 230 -7.00 -19.24 -5.61
N VAL A 231 -6.87 -19.07 -4.28
CA VAL A 231 -7.76 -19.68 -3.29
C VAL A 231 -9.01 -18.85 -3.08
N THR A 232 -8.85 -17.54 -2.92
CA THR A 232 -9.94 -16.58 -2.77
C THR A 232 -9.50 -15.20 -3.20
N ALA A 233 -10.47 -14.36 -3.55
CA ALA A 233 -10.21 -12.96 -3.89
C ALA A 233 -11.41 -12.05 -3.63
N ALA A 234 -11.13 -10.76 -3.51
CA ALA A 234 -12.12 -9.69 -3.46
C ALA A 234 -11.66 -8.52 -4.33
N LEU A 235 -12.62 -7.73 -4.77
CA LEU A 235 -12.38 -6.45 -5.44
C LEU A 235 -12.85 -5.32 -4.53
N SER A 236 -12.04 -4.30 -4.42
CA SER A 236 -12.38 -3.05 -3.74
C SER A 236 -11.93 -1.84 -4.55
N VAL A 237 -12.47 -0.67 -4.24
CA VAL A 237 -12.11 0.59 -4.87
C VAL A 237 -11.71 1.60 -3.81
N LYS A 238 -10.62 2.34 -4.05
CA LYS A 238 -10.20 3.46 -3.21
C LYS A 238 -11.23 4.57 -3.31
N ARG A 239 -11.97 4.80 -2.23
CA ARG A 239 -12.96 5.87 -2.14
C ARG A 239 -12.30 7.20 -1.77
N TRP A 240 -11.31 7.14 -0.88
CA TRP A 240 -10.55 8.27 -0.40
C TRP A 240 -9.09 7.89 -0.24
N GLN A 241 -8.21 8.76 -0.69
CA GLN A 241 -6.77 8.66 -0.46
C GLN A 241 -6.23 10.01 0.00
N TRP A 242 -5.12 9.98 0.71
CA TRP A 242 -4.47 11.18 1.17
C TRP A 242 -2.94 11.06 1.07
N PRO A 243 -2.23 12.02 0.43
CA PRO A 243 -2.74 13.11 -0.43
C PRO A 243 -3.58 12.63 -1.62
N PRO A 244 -4.45 13.48 -2.24
CA PRO A 244 -5.40 13.06 -3.26
C PRO A 244 -4.78 12.38 -4.49
N ASP A 245 -3.56 12.77 -4.89
CA ASP A 245 -2.93 12.31 -6.13
C ASP A 245 -2.02 11.10 -5.94
N THR A 246 -1.37 10.98 -4.77
CA THR A 246 -0.26 10.03 -4.54
C THR A 246 -0.39 9.29 -3.22
N GLY A 247 -1.46 9.55 -2.48
CA GLY A 247 -1.61 9.15 -1.09
C GLY A 247 -2.01 7.71 -0.86
N THR A 248 -1.92 7.35 0.41
CA THR A 248 -2.48 6.10 0.93
C THR A 248 -4.00 6.16 0.95
N SER A 249 -4.65 5.06 0.66
CA SER A 249 -6.09 4.93 0.84
C SER A 249 -6.47 5.17 2.31
N THR A 250 -7.42 6.06 2.56
CA THR A 250 -8.02 6.29 3.89
C THR A 250 -9.43 5.71 3.99
N SER A 251 -10.01 5.33 2.86
CA SER A 251 -11.29 4.63 2.79
C SER A 251 -11.35 3.78 1.52
N GLN A 252 -11.77 2.55 1.67
CA GLN A 252 -11.89 1.57 0.59
C GLN A 252 -13.25 0.87 0.69
N VAL A 253 -13.88 0.64 -0.45
CA VAL A 253 -15.23 0.04 -0.54
C VAL A 253 -15.17 -1.19 -1.42
N SER A 254 -15.82 -2.27 -1.00
CA SER A 254 -15.97 -3.47 -1.83
C SER A 254 -16.70 -3.18 -3.14
N SER A 255 -16.35 -3.88 -4.19
CA SER A 255 -16.90 -3.74 -5.53
C SER A 255 -17.21 -5.10 -6.15
N SER A 256 -18.25 -5.17 -6.98
CA SER A 256 -18.63 -6.38 -7.72
C SER A 256 -18.39 -6.25 -9.24
N ASN A 257 -17.42 -5.44 -9.66
CA ASN A 257 -17.09 -5.31 -11.07
C ASN A 257 -16.32 -6.55 -11.56
N ALA A 258 -17.04 -7.48 -12.18
CA ALA A 258 -16.50 -8.76 -12.63
C ALA A 258 -15.38 -8.59 -13.67
N THR A 259 -15.46 -7.61 -14.56
CA THR A 259 -14.44 -7.38 -15.60
C THR A 259 -13.09 -7.02 -14.99
N ILE A 260 -13.09 -6.09 -14.02
CA ILE A 260 -11.84 -5.68 -13.34
C ILE A 260 -11.30 -6.83 -12.48
N LEU A 261 -12.18 -7.53 -11.76
CA LEU A 261 -11.77 -8.69 -10.95
C LEU A 261 -11.11 -9.76 -11.81
N THR A 262 -11.75 -10.19 -12.89
CA THR A 262 -11.22 -11.23 -13.77
C THR A 262 -9.89 -10.83 -14.40
N ALA A 263 -9.77 -9.59 -14.91
CA ALA A 263 -8.51 -9.10 -15.47
C ALA A 263 -7.39 -9.05 -14.42
N GLY A 264 -7.69 -8.58 -13.22
CA GLY A 264 -6.72 -8.53 -12.13
C GLY A 264 -6.27 -9.91 -11.66
N LEU A 265 -7.18 -10.89 -11.57
CA LEU A 265 -6.84 -12.26 -11.22
C LEU A 265 -5.94 -12.90 -12.28
N ALA A 266 -6.23 -12.69 -13.56
CA ALA A 266 -5.38 -13.16 -14.65
C ALA A 266 -3.97 -12.55 -14.63
N ALA A 267 -3.83 -11.29 -14.21
CA ALA A 267 -2.54 -10.65 -14.02
C ALA A 267 -1.80 -11.23 -12.81
N VAL A 268 -2.46 -11.36 -11.65
CA VAL A 268 -1.86 -11.96 -10.44
C VAL A 268 -1.40 -13.39 -10.71
N ASP A 269 -2.18 -14.16 -11.47
CA ASP A 269 -1.84 -15.56 -11.75
C ASP A 269 -0.51 -15.71 -12.49
N ARG A 270 -0.18 -14.75 -13.35
CA ARG A 270 1.09 -14.69 -14.11
C ARG A 270 2.25 -14.06 -13.33
N LEU A 271 1.95 -13.14 -12.40
CA LEU A 271 2.96 -12.33 -11.71
C LEU A 271 3.42 -12.89 -10.36
N LEU A 272 2.63 -13.76 -9.74
CA LEU A 272 2.90 -14.26 -8.39
C LEU A 272 2.58 -15.75 -8.31
N SER A 273 3.50 -16.55 -7.75
CA SER A 273 3.29 -18.01 -7.61
C SER A 273 2.46 -18.38 -6.38
N ARG A 274 2.52 -17.59 -5.29
CA ARG A 274 1.89 -17.92 -4.00
C ARG A 274 1.80 -16.72 -3.07
N GLY A 275 1.07 -16.87 -1.97
CA GLY A 275 1.01 -15.91 -0.88
C GLY A 275 -0.17 -14.92 -0.99
N PHE A 276 -0.12 -13.93 -0.13
CA PHE A 276 -1.05 -12.80 -0.23
C PHE A 276 -0.78 -11.99 -1.49
N PHE A 277 -1.82 -11.38 -2.01
CA PHE A 277 -1.69 -10.39 -3.06
C PHE A 277 -2.68 -9.24 -2.87
N GLU A 278 -2.23 -8.05 -3.22
CA GLU A 278 -3.06 -6.89 -3.46
C GLU A 278 -2.52 -6.20 -4.72
N LEU A 279 -3.16 -6.45 -5.87
CA LEU A 279 -2.86 -5.79 -7.13
C LEU A 279 -3.68 -4.52 -7.25
N GLU A 280 -3.00 -3.37 -7.34
CA GLU A 280 -3.63 -2.08 -7.59
C GLU A 280 -3.75 -1.82 -9.10
N LEU A 281 -4.98 -1.63 -9.55
CA LEU A 281 -5.33 -1.35 -10.94
C LEU A 281 -5.91 0.06 -11.07
N LEU A 282 -5.34 0.86 -11.94
CA LEU A 282 -5.84 2.17 -12.30
C LEU A 282 -6.64 2.08 -13.60
N VAL A 283 -7.88 2.53 -13.58
CA VAL A 283 -8.70 2.64 -14.79
C VAL A 283 -8.47 3.98 -15.45
N ASP A 284 -7.80 3.98 -16.61
CA ASP A 284 -7.62 5.14 -17.47
C ASP A 284 -8.36 4.94 -18.79
N HIS A 285 -9.39 5.74 -19.03
CA HIS A 285 -10.35 5.51 -20.11
C HIS A 285 -10.88 4.07 -20.12
N SER A 286 -10.49 3.26 -21.10
CA SER A 286 -10.84 1.83 -21.23
C SER A 286 -9.70 0.89 -20.81
N GLN A 287 -8.53 1.41 -20.42
CA GLN A 287 -7.37 0.60 -20.06
C GLN A 287 -7.32 0.33 -18.54
N LEU A 288 -6.90 -0.87 -18.19
CA LEU A 288 -6.55 -1.26 -16.84
C LEU A 288 -5.03 -1.26 -16.71
N LEU A 289 -4.49 -0.31 -15.97
CA LEU A 289 -3.07 -0.14 -15.75
C LEU A 289 -2.69 -0.67 -14.38
N ALA A 290 -1.80 -1.65 -14.30
CA ALA A 290 -1.24 -2.12 -13.04
C ALA A 290 -0.25 -1.07 -12.49
N ILE A 291 -0.43 -0.66 -11.25
CA ILE A 291 0.39 0.38 -10.62
C ILE A 291 1.20 -0.12 -9.43
N ASP A 292 0.79 -1.21 -8.82
CA ASP A 292 1.47 -1.81 -7.68
C ASP A 292 0.98 -3.25 -7.44
N LEU A 293 1.86 -4.14 -6.99
CA LEU A 293 1.50 -5.48 -6.51
C LEU A 293 2.18 -5.70 -5.15
N ASN A 294 1.37 -5.86 -4.11
CA ASN A 294 1.82 -6.11 -2.75
C ASN A 294 1.79 -7.62 -2.46
N PRO A 295 2.94 -8.32 -2.44
CA PRO A 295 3.02 -9.78 -2.21
C PRO A 295 3.04 -10.10 -0.71
N ARG A 296 2.21 -9.47 0.07
CA ARG A 296 2.16 -9.54 1.54
C ARG A 296 0.81 -9.10 2.08
N ALA A 297 0.62 -9.22 3.39
CA ALA A 297 -0.54 -8.63 4.05
C ALA A 297 -0.60 -7.11 3.81
N PHE A 298 -1.78 -6.60 3.56
CA PHE A 298 -2.01 -5.22 3.10
C PHE A 298 -2.93 -4.44 4.03
N GLY A 299 -2.93 -3.10 3.88
CA GLY A 299 -3.59 -2.20 4.82
C GLY A 299 -5.09 -2.41 4.98
N PHE A 300 -5.80 -2.86 3.96
CA PHE A 300 -7.24 -3.06 3.96
C PHE A 300 -7.69 -4.52 4.13
N MET A 301 -6.82 -5.41 4.61
CA MET A 301 -7.14 -6.83 4.85
C MET A 301 -8.35 -7.04 5.79
N ALA A 302 -8.65 -6.08 6.67
CA ALA A 302 -9.85 -6.12 7.50
C ALA A 302 -11.15 -6.08 6.66
N LEU A 303 -11.12 -5.49 5.45
CA LEU A 303 -12.24 -5.53 4.51
C LEU A 303 -12.45 -6.94 3.97
N ASP A 304 -11.37 -7.63 3.60
CA ASP A 304 -11.45 -9.03 3.16
C ASP A 304 -12.02 -9.93 4.26
N LEU A 305 -11.58 -9.78 5.51
CA LEU A 305 -12.15 -10.50 6.66
C LEU A 305 -13.66 -10.27 6.79
N ALA A 306 -14.10 -9.03 6.62
CA ALA A 306 -15.53 -8.67 6.70
C ALA A 306 -16.35 -9.21 5.53
N LEU A 307 -15.71 -9.45 4.38
CA LEU A 307 -16.31 -10.09 3.21
C LEU A 307 -16.32 -11.63 3.31
N GLY A 308 -15.78 -12.20 4.39
CA GLY A 308 -15.69 -13.63 4.61
C GLY A 308 -14.38 -14.27 4.12
N ASN A 309 -13.48 -13.48 3.54
CA ASN A 309 -12.16 -13.94 3.09
C ASN A 309 -11.16 -13.85 4.25
N ASP A 310 -11.03 -14.90 5.04
CA ASP A 310 -10.12 -14.96 6.18
C ASP A 310 -8.69 -15.25 5.72
N LEU A 311 -8.05 -14.26 5.10
CA LEU A 311 -6.73 -14.39 4.49
C LEU A 311 -5.64 -14.81 5.48
N PRO A 312 -5.55 -14.29 6.74
CA PRO A 312 -4.56 -14.76 7.70
C PRO A 312 -4.72 -16.23 8.06
N TRP A 313 -5.97 -16.72 8.13
CA TRP A 313 -6.23 -18.13 8.38
C TRP A 313 -5.81 -19.01 7.20
N LEU A 314 -6.14 -18.62 5.98
CA LEU A 314 -5.70 -19.32 4.76
C LEU A 314 -4.18 -19.41 4.68
N TRP A 315 -3.48 -18.30 4.97
CA TRP A 315 -2.03 -18.29 5.05
C TRP A 315 -1.52 -19.26 6.15
N TYR A 316 -2.09 -19.24 7.34
CA TYR A 316 -1.68 -20.15 8.39
C TYR A 316 -1.87 -21.62 7.98
N GLN A 317 -2.99 -21.93 7.35
CA GLN A 317 -3.22 -23.28 6.81
C GLN A 317 -2.16 -23.66 5.76
N SER A 318 -1.81 -22.74 4.85
CA SER A 318 -0.79 -22.99 3.80
C SER A 318 0.60 -23.29 4.36
N THR A 319 0.90 -22.87 5.59
CA THR A 319 2.15 -23.25 6.28
C THR A 319 2.15 -24.69 6.81
N ARG A 320 1.07 -25.43 6.64
CA ARG A 320 0.89 -26.80 7.17
C ARG A 320 0.44 -27.79 6.10
N GLN A 321 -0.40 -27.35 5.19
CA GLN A 321 -1.01 -28.20 4.14
C GLN A 321 -1.36 -27.36 2.92
N VAL A 322 -1.70 -28.02 1.84
CA VAL A 322 -2.26 -27.39 0.64
C VAL A 322 -3.65 -26.85 0.96
N VAL A 323 -3.94 -25.62 0.51
CA VAL A 323 -5.22 -24.96 0.76
C VAL A 323 -6.14 -25.10 -0.44
N THR A 324 -7.34 -25.61 -0.19
CA THR A 324 -8.35 -25.80 -1.23
C THR A 324 -8.93 -24.44 -1.67
N PRO A 325 -9.09 -24.20 -2.98
CA PRO A 325 -9.76 -23.01 -3.49
C PRO A 325 -11.19 -22.87 -2.94
N LEU A 326 -11.57 -21.62 -2.63
CA LEU A 326 -12.90 -21.25 -2.21
C LEU A 326 -13.68 -20.68 -3.40
N THR A 327 -15.00 -20.74 -3.34
CA THR A 327 -15.84 -20.07 -4.33
C THR A 327 -15.72 -18.55 -4.17
N ILE A 328 -15.24 -17.87 -5.20
CA ILE A 328 -15.21 -16.40 -5.23
C ILE A 328 -16.65 -15.91 -5.52
N PRO A 329 -17.28 -15.15 -4.62
CA PRO A 329 -18.64 -14.69 -4.81
C PRO A 329 -18.76 -13.75 -6.02
N LYS A 330 -19.73 -13.98 -6.89
CA LYS A 330 -20.04 -13.09 -8.04
C LYS A 330 -20.52 -11.70 -7.61
N SER A 331 -21.07 -11.60 -6.41
CA SER A 331 -21.58 -10.37 -5.83
C SER A 331 -21.13 -10.24 -4.38
N LEU A 332 -20.58 -9.09 -4.04
CA LEU A 332 -20.10 -8.79 -2.69
C LEU A 332 -21.06 -7.79 -2.01
N PRO A 333 -21.28 -7.92 -0.68
CA PRO A 333 -21.96 -6.86 0.05
C PRO A 333 -21.14 -5.58 -0.01
N VAL A 334 -21.82 -4.42 -0.13
CA VAL A 334 -21.13 -3.12 -0.15
C VAL A 334 -20.72 -2.75 1.27
N ILE A 335 -19.45 -2.96 1.58
CA ILE A 335 -18.82 -2.66 2.87
C ILE A 335 -17.75 -1.60 2.65
N GLU A 336 -17.68 -0.62 3.55
CA GLU A 336 -16.63 0.39 3.56
C GLU A 336 -15.72 0.19 4.78
N ALA A 337 -14.41 0.17 4.54
CA ALA A 337 -13.40 0.18 5.59
C ALA A 337 -12.70 1.55 5.63
N ARG A 338 -12.51 2.13 6.83
CA ARG A 338 -11.94 3.48 7.02
C ARG A 338 -10.86 3.53 8.08
N PHE A 339 -9.84 4.30 7.80
CA PHE A 339 -8.95 4.86 8.83
C PHE A 339 -9.62 6.07 9.47
N SER A 340 -10.39 5.87 10.53
CA SER A 340 -11.35 6.85 11.06
C SER A 340 -10.74 8.21 11.41
N ILE A 341 -9.62 8.25 12.14
CA ILE A 341 -8.98 9.52 12.53
C ILE A 341 -8.26 10.22 11.37
N PRO A 342 -7.34 9.58 10.62
CA PRO A 342 -6.74 10.23 9.45
C PRO A 342 -7.80 10.73 8.45
N HIS A 343 -8.87 9.99 8.25
CA HIS A 343 -9.97 10.40 7.38
C HIS A 343 -10.70 11.64 7.91
N ALA A 344 -11.03 11.68 9.21
CA ALA A 344 -11.72 12.81 9.84
C ALA A 344 -10.85 14.07 9.84
N VAL A 345 -9.57 13.94 10.17
CA VAL A 345 -8.59 15.05 10.17
C VAL A 345 -8.41 15.59 8.76
N GLY A 346 -8.19 14.74 7.76
CA GLY A 346 -8.07 15.17 6.36
C GLY A 346 -9.29 15.94 5.87
N ARG A 347 -10.50 15.47 6.20
CA ARG A 347 -11.75 16.18 5.88
C ARG A 347 -11.86 17.54 6.60
N GLY A 348 -11.46 17.59 7.87
CA GLY A 348 -11.48 18.82 8.66
C GLY A 348 -10.56 19.89 8.07
N ILE A 349 -9.32 19.51 7.75
CA ILE A 349 -8.34 20.41 7.13
C ILE A 349 -8.84 20.94 5.79
N LEU A 350 -9.33 20.08 4.90
CA LEU A 350 -9.83 20.54 3.60
C LEU A 350 -11.01 21.50 3.74
N ARG A 351 -11.90 21.27 4.73
CA ARG A 351 -13.00 22.21 5.02
C ARG A 351 -12.51 23.57 5.48
N LEU A 352 -11.46 23.61 6.34
CA LEU A 352 -10.83 24.87 6.80
C LEU A 352 -10.25 25.68 5.64
N PHE A 353 -9.80 25.02 4.57
CA PHE A 353 -9.31 25.69 3.35
C PHE A 353 -10.43 25.93 2.31
N GLY A 354 -11.70 25.88 2.70
CA GLY A 354 -12.83 26.12 1.81
C GLY A 354 -13.02 25.05 0.72
N ARG A 355 -12.35 23.91 0.85
CA ARG A 355 -12.39 22.84 -0.14
C ARG A 355 -13.28 21.69 0.30
N ARG A 356 -14.07 21.20 -0.63
CA ARG A 356 -14.77 19.92 -0.46
C ARG A 356 -13.80 18.81 -0.80
N PHE A 357 -13.78 17.77 0.01
CA PHE A 357 -13.13 16.50 -0.37
C PHE A 357 -13.66 16.15 -1.77
N PRO A 358 -12.76 15.85 -2.75
CA PRO A 358 -13.26 15.40 -4.03
C PRO A 358 -14.26 14.27 -3.74
N ALA A 359 -15.48 14.42 -4.20
CA ALA A 359 -16.48 13.37 -4.00
C ALA A 359 -15.89 12.09 -4.55
N GLY A 360 -15.77 11.06 -3.70
CA GLY A 360 -15.37 9.73 -4.14
C GLY A 360 -16.16 9.31 -5.37
N PRO A 361 -15.86 8.17 -5.99
CA PRO A 361 -16.56 7.73 -7.17
C PRO A 361 -18.05 7.96 -6.96
N SER A 362 -18.63 8.81 -7.82
CA SER A 362 -19.99 9.34 -7.66
C SER A 362 -20.96 8.17 -7.49
N LYS A 363 -22.19 8.44 -7.08
CA LYS A 363 -23.32 7.51 -6.93
C LYS A 363 -23.50 6.45 -8.05
N ARG A 364 -22.70 6.51 -9.13
CA ARG A 364 -22.63 5.52 -10.20
C ARG A 364 -22.01 4.16 -9.82
N HIS A 365 -21.38 4.02 -8.64
CA HIS A 365 -20.74 2.76 -8.21
C HIS A 365 -21.51 2.07 -7.08
N GLY A 366 -22.82 2.07 -7.13
CA GLY A 366 -23.65 1.24 -6.26
C GLY A 366 -24.27 1.96 -5.06
N SER A 367 -25.09 1.22 -4.33
CA SER A 367 -25.80 1.59 -3.12
C SER A 367 -24.88 2.13 -2.01
N ALA A 368 -25.44 2.88 -1.08
CA ALA A 368 -24.73 3.30 0.12
C ALA A 368 -24.17 2.07 0.86
N PRO A 369 -22.96 2.16 1.45
CA PRO A 369 -22.38 1.03 2.15
C PRO A 369 -23.28 0.56 3.28
N ARG A 370 -23.52 -0.75 3.36
CA ARG A 370 -24.36 -1.37 4.41
C ARG A 370 -23.72 -1.25 5.79
N SER A 371 -22.37 -1.21 5.82
CA SER A 371 -21.61 -1.05 7.07
C SER A 371 -20.31 -0.30 6.82
N VAL A 372 -19.82 0.37 7.86
CA VAL A 372 -18.52 1.04 7.89
C VAL A 372 -17.68 0.41 8.99
N LEU A 373 -16.51 -0.12 8.60
CA LEU A 373 -15.60 -0.80 9.52
C LEU A 373 -14.40 0.08 9.85
N PRO A 374 -13.95 0.11 11.12
CA PRO A 374 -12.68 0.70 11.46
C PRO A 374 -11.54 -0.21 10.98
N MET A 375 -10.53 0.37 10.32
CA MET A 375 -9.34 -0.37 9.88
C MET A 375 -8.38 -0.73 11.02
N LEU A 376 -8.46 -0.02 12.14
CA LEU A 376 -7.49 -0.03 13.23
C LEU A 376 -7.92 -0.76 14.47
N GLY A 377 -8.83 -1.68 14.36
CA GLY A 377 -9.26 -2.46 15.48
C GLY A 377 -10.65 -3.04 15.26
N HIS A 378 -11.04 -3.83 16.21
CA HIS A 378 -12.35 -4.46 16.25
C HIS A 378 -12.97 -4.20 17.63
N TRP A 379 -14.28 -4.07 17.71
CA TRP A 379 -14.97 -3.84 18.99
C TRP A 379 -14.72 -4.95 20.01
N SER A 380 -14.45 -6.18 19.55
CA SER A 380 -14.06 -7.30 20.43
C SER A 380 -12.61 -7.22 20.93
N ASP A 381 -11.78 -6.28 20.39
CA ASP A 381 -10.39 -6.06 20.79
C ASP A 381 -10.04 -4.56 20.68
N PRO A 382 -10.57 -3.72 21.59
CA PRO A 382 -10.51 -2.27 21.46
C PRO A 382 -9.15 -1.64 21.81
N LEU A 383 -8.32 -2.31 22.62
CA LEU A 383 -7.06 -1.72 23.12
C LEU A 383 -6.09 -1.30 22.01
N PRO A 384 -5.83 -2.09 20.96
CA PRO A 384 -4.99 -1.66 19.85
C PRO A 384 -5.50 -0.38 19.18
N LEU A 385 -6.82 -0.24 19.02
CA LEU A 385 -7.45 0.96 18.46
C LEU A 385 -7.19 2.18 19.35
N ILE A 386 -7.40 2.05 20.65
CA ILE A 386 -7.19 3.12 21.63
C ILE A 386 -5.72 3.57 21.63
N VAL A 387 -4.79 2.61 21.70
CA VAL A 387 -3.35 2.90 21.73
C VAL A 387 -2.88 3.54 20.41
N SER A 388 -3.35 3.06 19.28
CA SER A 388 -3.01 3.64 17.96
C SER A 388 -3.46 5.09 17.87
N ASN A 389 -4.70 5.37 18.29
CA ASN A 389 -5.26 6.70 18.24
C ASN A 389 -4.60 7.65 19.25
N ALA A 390 -4.29 7.18 20.47
CA ALA A 390 -3.57 7.97 21.47
C ALA A 390 -2.17 8.35 20.99
N ARG A 391 -1.46 7.46 20.29
CA ARG A 391 -0.16 7.77 19.66
C ARG A 391 -0.27 8.83 18.58
N LEU A 392 -1.28 8.74 17.71
CA LEU A 392 -1.53 9.75 16.68
C LEU A 392 -1.81 11.13 17.30
N LEU A 393 -2.54 11.19 18.40
CA LEU A 393 -2.84 12.42 19.10
C LEU A 393 -1.62 13.00 19.86
N ARG A 394 -0.72 12.16 20.36
CA ARG A 394 0.54 12.61 21.01
C ARG A 394 1.56 13.19 20.04
N HIS A 395 1.51 12.81 18.77
CA HIS A 395 2.42 13.31 17.74
C HIS A 395 1.64 13.96 16.57
N PRO A 396 0.85 15.02 16.84
CA PRO A 396 0.00 15.64 15.83
C PRO A 396 0.81 16.21 14.65
N GLY A 397 2.07 16.61 14.88
CA GLY A 397 2.96 17.10 13.84
C GLY A 397 3.25 16.05 12.75
N GLY A 398 3.45 14.79 13.11
CA GLY A 398 3.62 13.70 12.15
C GLY A 398 2.35 13.43 11.32
N LEU A 399 1.19 13.53 11.95
CA LEU A 399 -0.11 13.40 11.30
C LEU A 399 -0.42 14.62 10.42
N MET A 400 -0.10 15.85 10.91
CA MET A 400 -0.49 17.10 10.26
C MET A 400 0.44 17.53 9.13
N ARG A 401 1.75 17.25 9.22
CA ARG A 401 2.74 17.67 8.21
C ARG A 401 2.38 17.25 6.79
N PRO A 402 2.02 16.00 6.48
CA PRO A 402 1.61 15.60 5.14
C PRO A 402 0.35 16.35 4.66
N PHE A 403 -0.60 16.58 5.57
CA PHE A 403 -1.83 17.30 5.26
C PHE A 403 -1.58 18.77 4.93
N VAL A 404 -0.76 19.44 5.74
CA VAL A 404 -0.41 20.85 5.52
C VAL A 404 0.42 21.01 4.24
N ALA A 405 1.37 20.12 3.97
CA ALA A 405 2.17 20.13 2.76
C ALA A 405 1.28 19.95 1.52
N ALA A 406 0.38 18.98 1.51
CA ALA A 406 -0.53 18.74 0.40
C ALA A 406 -1.52 19.92 0.19
N ALA A 407 -2.07 20.47 1.27
CA ALA A 407 -2.93 21.67 1.17
C ALA A 407 -2.20 22.88 0.61
N ARG A 408 -0.92 23.06 0.95
CA ARG A 408 -0.07 24.14 0.38
C ARG A 408 0.23 23.90 -1.10
N GLN A 409 0.53 22.68 -1.50
CA GLN A 409 0.75 22.34 -2.91
C GLN A 409 -0.50 22.56 -3.76
N GLU A 410 -1.65 22.14 -3.26
CA GLU A 410 -2.91 22.38 -3.95
C GLU A 410 -3.27 23.86 -4.04
N ARG A 411 -3.01 24.67 -3.01
CA ARG A 411 -3.21 26.12 -3.05
C ARG A 411 -2.37 26.77 -4.13
N LYS A 412 -1.07 26.46 -4.19
CA LYS A 412 -0.17 26.96 -5.23
C LYS A 412 -0.62 26.55 -6.64
N ALA A 413 -1.15 25.34 -6.80
CA ALA A 413 -1.68 24.87 -8.08
C ALA A 413 -2.93 25.67 -8.52
N HIS A 414 -3.76 26.08 -7.58
CA HIS A 414 -4.97 26.87 -7.86
C HIS A 414 -4.64 28.33 -8.17
N GLU A 415 -3.71 28.93 -7.42
CA GLU A 415 -3.24 30.30 -7.65
C GLU A 415 -2.59 30.45 -9.04
N ARG A 416 -1.94 29.39 -9.55
CA ARG A 416 -1.36 29.34 -10.89
C ARG A 416 -2.38 29.06 -12.01
N ALA A 417 -3.51 28.44 -11.69
CA ALA A 417 -4.58 28.11 -12.64
C ALA A 417 -5.65 29.22 -12.74
N ALA A 418 -5.59 30.24 -11.88
CA ALA A 418 -6.45 31.41 -11.99
C ALA A 418 -6.01 32.24 -13.19
N PRO A 419 -6.88 32.55 -14.16
CA PRO A 419 -6.53 33.41 -15.28
C PRO A 419 -6.09 34.77 -14.72
N SER A 420 -4.99 35.30 -15.24
CA SER A 420 -4.50 36.67 -14.94
C SER A 420 -5.52 37.68 -15.47
N SER A 421 -6.52 38.00 -14.69
CA SER A 421 -7.42 39.12 -14.97
C SER A 421 -6.74 40.41 -14.58
N ARG A 422 -5.77 40.85 -15.38
CA ARG A 422 -5.27 42.23 -15.48
C ARG A 422 -4.92 42.49 -16.93
N THR A 423 -5.92 42.54 -17.78
CA THR A 423 -5.84 43.39 -18.98
C THR A 423 -6.38 44.73 -18.57
N SER A 424 -5.51 45.72 -18.57
CA SER A 424 -5.84 47.14 -18.48
C SER A 424 -6.93 47.46 -19.51
N ALA A 425 -8.07 47.90 -19.04
CA ALA A 425 -9.05 48.56 -19.88
C ALA A 425 -8.42 49.84 -20.42
N GLY A 426 -7.97 49.78 -21.67
CA GLY A 426 -7.71 50.96 -22.47
C GLY A 426 -9.04 51.60 -22.85
N ASP A 427 -9.23 52.83 -22.42
CA ASP A 427 -10.36 53.68 -22.71
C ASP A 427 -10.49 53.91 -24.25
N PRO A 428 -11.58 53.57 -24.93
CA PRO A 428 -11.79 53.94 -26.32
C PRO A 428 -12.38 55.36 -26.36
N GLY A 429 -11.51 56.33 -26.59
CA GLY A 429 -11.94 57.70 -26.89
C GLY A 429 -12.88 57.76 -28.09
N TRP A 430 -14.04 58.34 -27.90
CA TRP A 430 -15.02 58.69 -28.95
C TRP A 430 -14.53 59.91 -29.74
N PRO A 431 -14.58 59.92 -31.08
CA PRO A 431 -14.39 61.15 -31.84
C PRO A 431 -15.64 62.01 -31.80
N ALA A 432 -15.49 63.27 -31.49
CA ALA A 432 -16.52 64.30 -31.57
C ALA A 432 -16.96 64.54 -33.02
N ALA A 433 -18.28 64.66 -33.17
CA ALA A 433 -18.94 65.04 -34.43
C ALA A 433 -18.65 66.46 -34.80
N SER A 434 -18.40 66.68 -36.08
CA SER A 434 -18.71 67.92 -36.85
C SER A 434 -19.22 67.51 -38.19
#